data_91b88e5a3e87b1da0852a58133c9d45d
#
_entry.id   91b88e5a3e87b1da0852a58133c9d45d
#
_cell.length_a   1.000
_cell.length_b   1.000
_cell.length_c   1.000
_cell.angle_alpha   90.00
_cell.angle_beta   90.00
_cell.angle_gamma   90.00
#
_symmetry.space_group_name_H-M   'P 1'
#
loop_
_entity.id
_entity.type
_entity.pdbx_description
1 polymer ?
#
loop_
_entity_poly.entity_id
_entity_poly.type
_entity_poly.pdbx_seq_one_letter_code
_entity_poly.pdbx_strand_id
1 'polypeptide(L)'
;MNERAIRAHRAAPAAPSRTPRRALPHTSPRMRAVARAPAALVARERRATIRSNRARRDARVDATNERENATSSPITRRGIINAASLALAAPLAIDAAHDLGFITGDEDLPADLPAVGANEAVAVFAGGCFWCMTAPFETLDGVRAVTSGYIGGDVARPRYRDVGSGKTGHVESVRVVYDAAKTSYEKLLSVYWRQIDATRDDGQFVDAGKQYRPVIWAMDDAQKRAAEKSKEELERANVFGAPIKVEVVDASRMTFWPAERYHQDYYLKNPNRYRFYRAVSGRDEYIASVWGIERSS
;
A
#
# COMPACT_ATOMS: atom_id res chain seq x y z
N MET A 1 53.01 10.10 62.88
CA MET A 1 53.13 11.54 62.77
C MET A 1 51.89 12.01 62.01
N ASN A 2 50.84 12.28 62.69
CA ASN A 2 50.27 13.53 63.21
C ASN A 2 50.28 14.68 62.22
N GLU A 3 49.08 15.06 61.79
CA GLU A 3 48.40 16.35 62.05
C GLU A 3 47.05 16.34 61.34
N ARG A 4 45.97 16.25 62.01
CA ARG A 4 44.98 17.21 62.61
C ARG A 4 44.54 18.31 61.62
N ALA A 5 43.34 18.15 61.10
CA ALA A 5 42.11 18.94 61.30
C ALA A 5 42.25 20.49 61.23
N ILE A 6 41.48 21.10 60.31
CA ILE A 6 40.75 22.34 60.60
C ILE A 6 39.40 22.32 59.83
N ARG A 7 38.29 22.29 60.61
CA ARG A 7 36.95 22.58 60.14
C ARG A 7 36.81 24.11 59.96
N ALA A 8 36.36 24.54 58.83
CA ALA A 8 35.80 25.89 58.67
C ALA A 8 34.32 25.78 58.32
N HIS A 9 33.48 26.16 59.30
CA HIS A 9 32.08 26.47 59.14
C HIS A 9 31.93 27.68 58.22
N ARG A 10 31.24 27.52 57.10
CA ARG A 10 30.68 28.64 56.34
C ARG A 10 29.16 28.63 56.47
N ALA A 11 28.67 29.71 57.03
CA ALA A 11 27.26 30.02 57.21
C ALA A 11 26.56 30.16 55.86
N ALA A 12 25.33 29.67 55.79
CA ALA A 12 24.44 29.84 54.65
C ALA A 12 23.91 31.29 54.60
N PRO A 13 23.77 31.87 53.41
CA PRO A 13 23.12 33.18 53.29
C PRO A 13 21.59 33.03 53.36
N ALA A 14 20.97 34.02 54.07
CA ALA A 14 19.53 34.17 54.31
C ALA A 14 18.76 34.30 52.97
N ALA A 15 17.57 33.69 52.94
CA ALA A 15 16.61 33.81 51.86
C ALA A 15 15.99 35.22 51.81
N PRO A 16 15.76 35.81 50.63
CA PRO A 16 15.05 37.07 50.51
C PRO A 16 13.54 36.88 50.68
N SER A 17 12.96 37.84 51.42
CA SER A 17 11.54 37.97 51.74
C SER A 17 10.63 38.05 50.52
N ARG A 18 9.59 37.21 50.51
CA ARG A 18 8.53 37.23 49.50
C ARG A 18 7.60 38.41 49.72
N THR A 19 7.57 39.34 48.78
CA THR A 19 6.49 40.31 48.61
C THR A 19 5.25 39.63 48.02
N PRO A 20 4.02 39.97 48.45
CA PRO A 20 2.81 39.37 47.92
C PRO A 20 2.53 39.87 46.48
N ARG A 21 2.53 38.98 45.51
CA ARG A 21 2.08 39.26 44.13
C ARG A 21 0.55 39.41 44.11
N ARG A 22 0.14 40.62 43.72
CA ARG A 22 -1.22 41.00 43.39
C ARG A 22 -1.81 40.06 42.34
N ALA A 23 -2.92 39.40 42.64
CA ALA A 23 -3.65 38.54 41.73
C ALA A 23 -4.22 39.37 40.57
N LEU A 24 -3.88 38.98 39.33
CA LEU A 24 -4.53 39.45 38.11
C LEU A 24 -5.77 38.60 37.84
N PRO A 25 -6.86 39.16 37.33
CA PRO A 25 -8.07 38.42 37.05
C PRO A 25 -7.85 37.44 35.87
N HIS A 26 -8.17 36.16 36.09
CA HIS A 26 -8.25 35.15 35.07
C HIS A 26 -9.38 35.47 34.09
N THR A 27 -9.04 36.01 32.93
CA THR A 27 -9.92 35.99 31.79
C THR A 27 -9.75 34.65 31.08
N SER A 28 -10.72 33.76 31.26
CA SER A 28 -10.83 32.52 30.49
C SER A 28 -10.94 32.83 28.99
N PRO A 29 -10.15 32.23 28.09
CA PRO A 29 -10.41 32.34 26.68
C PRO A 29 -11.69 31.56 26.36
N ARG A 30 -12.72 32.30 25.93
CA ARG A 30 -13.92 31.68 25.33
C ARG A 30 -13.45 30.80 24.19
N MET A 31 -13.61 29.47 24.33
CA MET A 31 -13.54 28.53 23.25
C MET A 31 -14.55 28.95 22.16
N ARG A 32 -14.06 29.46 21.06
CA ARG A 32 -14.87 29.58 19.84
C ARG A 32 -15.25 28.18 19.43
N ALA A 33 -16.53 27.86 19.53
CA ALA A 33 -17.10 26.66 18.95
C ALA A 33 -16.80 26.70 17.44
N VAL A 34 -15.92 25.81 16.98
CA VAL A 34 -15.74 25.54 15.56
C VAL A 34 -17.05 24.90 15.10
N ALA A 35 -17.85 25.67 14.36
CA ALA A 35 -19.10 25.21 13.79
C ALA A 35 -18.79 24.00 12.89
N ARG A 36 -19.20 22.82 13.31
CA ARG A 36 -19.19 21.62 12.46
C ARG A 36 -20.10 21.90 11.26
N ALA A 37 -19.55 21.84 10.06
CA ALA A 37 -20.32 21.89 8.84
C ALA A 37 -21.45 20.85 8.88
N PRO A 38 -22.67 21.18 8.45
CA PRO A 38 -23.80 20.25 8.49
C PRO A 38 -23.47 18.99 7.67
N ALA A 39 -23.78 17.82 8.23
CA ALA A 39 -23.48 16.51 7.65
C ALA A 39 -23.97 16.37 6.19
N ALA A 40 -25.04 17.10 5.81
CA ALA A 40 -25.56 17.17 4.45
C ALA A 40 -24.58 17.82 3.45
N LEU A 41 -23.77 18.81 3.87
CA LEU A 41 -22.79 19.48 3.01
C LEU A 41 -21.63 18.53 2.72
N VAL A 42 -21.12 17.83 3.75
CA VAL A 42 -20.06 16.83 3.62
C VAL A 42 -20.50 15.66 2.74
N ALA A 43 -21.75 15.22 2.86
CA ALA A 43 -22.30 14.16 2.01
C ALA A 43 -22.46 14.61 0.54
N ARG A 44 -22.76 15.88 0.30
CA ARG A 44 -22.89 16.45 -1.05
C ARG A 44 -21.52 16.58 -1.72
N GLU A 45 -20.51 17.02 -1.01
CA GLU A 45 -19.12 17.08 -1.52
C GLU A 45 -18.55 15.68 -1.80
N ARG A 46 -18.80 14.70 -0.92
CA ARG A 46 -18.42 13.29 -1.16
C ARG A 46 -19.06 12.73 -2.41
N ARG A 47 -20.37 13.01 -2.66
CA ARG A 47 -21.07 12.57 -3.88
C ARG A 47 -20.51 13.25 -5.13
N ALA A 48 -20.12 14.52 -5.06
CA ALA A 48 -19.50 15.25 -6.16
C ALA A 48 -18.12 14.69 -6.51
N THR A 49 -17.28 14.40 -5.51
CA THR A 49 -15.95 13.80 -5.69
C THR A 49 -16.05 12.40 -6.28
N ILE A 50 -16.97 11.56 -5.78
CA ILE A 50 -17.20 10.22 -6.32
C ILE A 50 -17.68 10.28 -7.78
N ARG A 51 -18.57 11.23 -8.12
CA ARG A 51 -19.02 11.44 -9.51
C ARG A 51 -17.89 11.92 -10.42
N SER A 52 -17.05 12.84 -9.96
CA SER A 52 -15.89 13.33 -10.71
C SER A 52 -14.86 12.23 -10.98
N ASN A 53 -14.57 11.41 -9.98
CA ASN A 53 -13.64 10.29 -10.13
C ASN A 53 -14.23 9.19 -11.02
N ARG A 54 -15.54 8.94 -10.94
CA ARG A 54 -16.23 8.02 -11.85
C ARG A 54 -16.23 8.52 -13.30
N ALA A 55 -16.51 9.80 -13.53
CA ALA A 55 -16.47 10.38 -14.88
C ALA A 55 -15.07 10.36 -15.51
N ARG A 56 -14.01 10.59 -14.70
CA ARG A 56 -12.60 10.45 -15.16
C ARG A 56 -12.24 9.00 -15.46
N ARG A 57 -12.79 8.06 -14.71
CA ARG A 57 -12.61 6.63 -14.94
C ARG A 57 -13.33 6.18 -16.22
N ASP A 58 -14.59 6.58 -16.41
CA ASP A 58 -15.39 6.22 -17.57
C ASP A 58 -14.79 6.82 -18.86
N ALA A 59 -14.30 8.08 -18.82
CA ALA A 59 -13.58 8.69 -19.95
C ALA A 59 -12.24 8.01 -20.29
N ARG A 60 -11.53 7.44 -19.31
CA ARG A 60 -10.31 6.65 -19.57
C ARG A 60 -10.63 5.28 -20.18
N VAL A 61 -11.72 4.64 -19.73
CA VAL A 61 -12.17 3.35 -20.28
C VAL A 61 -12.66 3.50 -21.72
N ASP A 62 -13.37 4.60 -22.04
CA ASP A 62 -13.84 4.87 -23.39
C ASP A 62 -12.67 5.14 -24.36
N ALA A 63 -11.64 5.88 -23.92
CA ALA A 63 -10.45 6.12 -24.73
C ALA A 63 -9.62 4.86 -25.01
N THR A 64 -9.67 3.85 -24.15
CA THR A 64 -9.04 2.54 -24.38
C THR A 64 -9.86 1.66 -25.33
N ASN A 65 -11.20 1.68 -25.19
CA ASN A 65 -12.10 0.92 -26.08
C ASN A 65 -12.11 1.46 -27.52
N GLU A 66 -11.98 2.77 -27.73
CA GLU A 66 -11.86 3.34 -29.07
C GLU A 66 -10.57 2.92 -29.80
N ARG A 67 -9.47 2.71 -29.07
CA ARG A 67 -8.22 2.20 -29.64
C ARG A 67 -8.27 0.72 -29.99
N GLU A 68 -8.99 -0.10 -29.21
CA GLU A 68 -9.16 -1.54 -29.49
C GLU A 68 -10.09 -1.81 -30.68
N ASN A 69 -11.13 -0.98 -30.88
CA ASN A 69 -12.05 -1.14 -32.02
C ASN A 69 -11.45 -0.73 -33.39
N ALA A 70 -10.36 0.04 -33.40
CA ALA A 70 -9.72 0.49 -34.63
C ALA A 70 -8.85 -0.59 -35.30
N THR A 71 -8.62 -1.75 -34.67
CA THR A 71 -7.70 -2.81 -35.17
C THR A 71 -8.36 -4.17 -35.43
N SER A 72 -9.70 -4.31 -35.32
CA SER A 72 -10.34 -5.61 -35.53
C SER A 72 -10.82 -5.81 -36.98
N SER A 73 -10.04 -6.54 -37.77
CA SER A 73 -10.49 -7.19 -39.01
C SER A 73 -11.30 -8.46 -38.69
N PRO A 74 -12.32 -8.83 -39.48
CA PRO A 74 -13.22 -9.95 -39.17
C PRO A 74 -12.54 -11.29 -39.31
N ILE A 75 -12.45 -12.04 -38.23
CA ILE A 75 -11.98 -13.43 -38.23
C ILE A 75 -13.12 -14.37 -38.61
N THR A 76 -12.94 -15.08 -39.72
CA THR A 76 -13.84 -16.11 -40.26
C THR A 76 -14.01 -17.28 -39.28
N ARG A 77 -15.27 -17.76 -39.17
CA ARG A 77 -15.68 -18.93 -38.38
C ARG A 77 -15.01 -20.22 -38.92
N ARG A 78 -13.90 -20.65 -38.30
CA ARG A 78 -13.47 -22.07 -38.26
C ARG A 78 -12.45 -22.22 -37.10
N GLY A 79 -12.84 -22.93 -36.04
CA GLY A 79 -11.92 -23.39 -35.01
C GLY A 79 -12.41 -23.07 -33.60
N ILE A 80 -13.51 -23.71 -33.17
CA ILE A 80 -13.82 -23.83 -31.74
C ILE A 80 -12.84 -24.87 -31.17
N ILE A 81 -11.66 -24.42 -30.78
CA ILE A 81 -10.76 -25.20 -29.93
C ILE A 81 -11.01 -24.69 -28.52
N ASN A 82 -11.27 -25.61 -27.62
CA ASN A 82 -11.64 -25.43 -26.22
C ASN A 82 -11.05 -24.20 -25.56
N ALA A 83 -11.86 -23.14 -25.36
CA ALA A 83 -11.50 -21.90 -24.70
C ALA A 83 -11.10 -22.08 -23.22
N ALA A 84 -11.48 -23.19 -22.59
CA ALA A 84 -11.18 -23.47 -21.20
C ALA A 84 -9.70 -23.85 -20.94
N SER A 85 -9.03 -24.49 -21.93
CA SER A 85 -7.62 -24.86 -21.75
C SER A 85 -6.63 -23.74 -22.07
N LEU A 86 -7.05 -22.71 -22.83
CA LEU A 86 -6.20 -21.53 -23.11
C LEU A 86 -6.22 -20.50 -21.95
N ALA A 87 -7.26 -20.50 -21.12
CA ALA A 87 -7.42 -19.51 -20.06
C ALA A 87 -6.43 -19.71 -18.90
N LEU A 88 -5.96 -20.93 -18.65
CA LEU A 88 -4.94 -21.24 -17.63
C LEU A 88 -3.50 -20.93 -18.08
N ALA A 89 -3.26 -20.87 -19.39
CA ALA A 89 -1.93 -20.61 -19.95
C ALA A 89 -1.67 -19.10 -20.23
N ALA A 90 -2.67 -18.27 -20.14
CA ALA A 90 -2.58 -16.89 -20.60
C ALA A 90 -1.71 -15.94 -19.73
N PRO A 91 -1.60 -16.07 -18.39
CA PRO A 91 -0.59 -15.32 -17.63
C PRO A 91 0.84 -15.71 -18.04
N LEU A 92 1.09 -17.02 -18.16
CA LEU A 92 2.39 -17.58 -18.58
C LEU A 92 2.78 -17.17 -20.02
N ALA A 93 1.83 -16.84 -20.90
CA ALA A 93 2.12 -16.55 -22.30
C ALA A 93 2.62 -15.13 -22.56
N ILE A 94 2.26 -14.13 -21.75
CA ILE A 94 2.85 -12.78 -21.86
C ILE A 94 4.21 -12.74 -21.19
N ASP A 95 4.35 -13.36 -20.02
CA ASP A 95 5.64 -13.51 -19.38
C ASP A 95 6.59 -14.29 -20.30
N ALA A 96 6.11 -15.35 -20.96
CA ALA A 96 6.87 -16.07 -21.97
C ALA A 96 7.17 -15.21 -23.22
N ALA A 97 6.29 -14.34 -23.65
CA ALA A 97 6.54 -13.47 -24.80
C ALA A 97 7.58 -12.37 -24.48
N HIS A 98 7.57 -11.83 -23.27
CA HIS A 98 8.64 -10.96 -22.77
C HIS A 98 9.93 -11.76 -22.57
N ASP A 99 9.87 -12.93 -21.94
CA ASP A 99 11.03 -13.80 -21.70
C ASP A 99 11.68 -14.30 -23.00
N LEU A 100 10.91 -14.49 -24.05
CA LEU A 100 11.40 -14.91 -25.37
C LEU A 100 11.80 -13.72 -26.27
N GLY A 101 11.70 -12.47 -25.76
CA GLY A 101 12.11 -11.27 -26.50
C GLY A 101 11.16 -10.88 -27.65
N PHE A 102 9.94 -11.39 -27.67
CA PHE A 102 8.92 -11.00 -28.66
C PHE A 102 8.25 -9.66 -28.31
N ILE A 103 8.36 -9.21 -27.06
CA ILE A 103 7.92 -7.91 -26.61
C ILE A 103 9.16 -7.20 -26.05
N THR A 104 9.76 -6.36 -26.86
CA THR A 104 10.92 -5.53 -26.49
C THR A 104 10.58 -4.08 -26.73
N GLY A 105 11.04 -3.21 -25.87
CA GLY A 105 10.82 -1.78 -26.00
C GLY A 105 10.77 -1.05 -24.65
N ASP A 106 10.20 0.15 -24.64
CA ASP A 106 10.09 0.97 -23.44
C ASP A 106 9.28 0.32 -22.31
N GLU A 107 8.41 -0.63 -22.61
CA GLU A 107 7.60 -1.37 -21.62
C GLU A 107 8.44 -2.31 -20.74
N ASP A 108 9.58 -2.82 -21.25
CA ASP A 108 10.52 -3.65 -20.47
C ASP A 108 11.45 -2.85 -19.57
N LEU A 109 11.44 -1.54 -19.69
CA LEU A 109 12.23 -0.68 -18.82
C LEU A 109 11.54 -0.53 -17.47
N PRO A 110 12.32 -0.40 -16.38
CA PRO A 110 11.77 -0.04 -15.08
C PRO A 110 10.94 1.24 -15.17
N ALA A 111 9.84 1.30 -14.45
CA ALA A 111 9.04 2.50 -14.34
C ALA A 111 9.80 3.60 -13.57
N ASP A 112 9.44 4.85 -13.82
CA ASP A 112 9.94 5.96 -13.03
C ASP A 112 9.28 5.97 -11.65
N LEU A 113 10.06 6.22 -10.59
CA LEU A 113 9.51 6.44 -9.27
C LEU A 113 8.96 7.87 -9.16
N PRO A 114 7.66 8.03 -8.84
CA PRO A 114 7.11 9.34 -8.57
C PRO A 114 7.86 10.05 -7.44
N ALA A 115 8.26 11.30 -7.67
CA ALA A 115 8.85 12.15 -6.64
C ALA A 115 7.86 12.35 -5.48
N VAL A 116 8.37 12.54 -4.28
CA VAL A 116 7.56 12.76 -3.06
C VAL A 116 7.52 14.26 -2.79
N GLY A 117 6.33 14.83 -2.71
CA GLY A 117 6.09 16.23 -2.37
C GLY A 117 6.29 16.53 -0.89
N ALA A 118 6.35 17.82 -0.54
CA ALA A 118 6.64 18.27 0.84
C ALA A 118 5.60 17.79 1.89
N ASN A 119 4.33 17.60 1.48
CA ASN A 119 3.25 17.12 2.37
C ASN A 119 2.90 15.66 2.12
N GLU A 120 3.71 14.95 1.35
CA GLU A 120 3.48 13.56 1.00
C GLU A 120 4.40 12.64 1.78
N ALA A 121 3.92 11.43 2.01
CA ALA A 121 4.67 10.35 2.62
C ALA A 121 4.63 9.09 1.73
N VAL A 122 5.49 8.15 2.05
CA VAL A 122 5.60 6.86 1.35
C VAL A 122 5.28 5.73 2.31
N ALA A 123 4.50 4.77 1.83
CA ALA A 123 4.31 3.48 2.47
C ALA A 123 4.64 2.36 1.47
N VAL A 124 5.15 1.22 1.95
CA VAL A 124 5.48 0.08 1.09
C VAL A 124 4.88 -1.20 1.68
N PHE A 125 4.16 -1.94 0.84
CA PHE A 125 3.45 -3.15 1.26
C PHE A 125 3.65 -4.29 0.26
N ALA A 126 3.84 -5.50 0.77
CA ALA A 126 3.81 -6.74 0.01
C ALA A 126 2.59 -7.56 0.41
N GLY A 127 1.85 -8.10 -0.54
CA GLY A 127 0.62 -8.86 -0.28
C GLY A 127 0.27 -9.83 -1.41
N GLY A 128 1.26 -10.55 -1.94
CA GLY A 128 1.15 -11.40 -3.12
C GLY A 128 1.34 -10.60 -4.40
N CYS A 129 0.75 -11.05 -5.49
CA CYS A 129 0.83 -10.37 -6.77
C CYS A 129 0.51 -8.88 -6.67
N PHE A 130 1.47 -8.02 -7.03
CA PHE A 130 1.34 -6.57 -6.94
C PHE A 130 0.24 -5.99 -7.83
N TRP A 131 -0.18 -6.68 -8.91
CA TRP A 131 -1.35 -6.26 -9.70
C TRP A 131 -2.63 -6.23 -8.86
N CYS A 132 -2.78 -7.19 -7.93
CA CYS A 132 -3.92 -7.23 -7.01
C CYS A 132 -3.83 -6.19 -5.89
N MET A 133 -2.61 -5.78 -5.55
CA MET A 133 -2.38 -4.80 -4.49
C MET A 133 -2.50 -3.35 -4.96
N THR A 134 -2.29 -3.06 -6.24
CA THR A 134 -2.30 -1.68 -6.78
C THR A 134 -3.67 -1.01 -6.66
N ALA A 135 -4.72 -1.62 -7.22
CA ALA A 135 -6.05 -1.01 -7.31
C ALA A 135 -6.68 -0.61 -5.96
N PRO A 136 -6.59 -1.41 -4.87
CA PRO A 136 -7.14 -1.03 -3.57
C PRO A 136 -6.56 0.24 -2.98
N PHE A 137 -5.27 0.51 -3.21
CA PHE A 137 -4.63 1.74 -2.75
C PHE A 137 -4.91 2.91 -3.67
N GLU A 138 -4.87 2.75 -5.00
CA GLU A 138 -5.11 3.83 -5.94
C GLU A 138 -6.51 4.44 -5.85
N THR A 139 -7.49 3.65 -5.43
CA THR A 139 -8.87 4.14 -5.26
C THR A 139 -9.08 4.90 -3.95
N LEU A 140 -8.10 4.92 -3.06
CA LEU A 140 -8.21 5.61 -1.77
C LEU A 140 -7.98 7.11 -1.95
N ASP A 141 -8.89 7.93 -1.40
CA ASP A 141 -8.70 9.38 -1.39
C ASP A 141 -7.44 9.76 -0.60
N GLY A 142 -6.65 10.67 -1.18
CA GLY A 142 -5.36 11.07 -0.63
C GLY A 142 -4.17 10.26 -1.16
N VAL A 143 -4.38 9.12 -1.80
CA VAL A 143 -3.31 8.41 -2.52
C VAL A 143 -3.10 9.07 -3.88
N ARG A 144 -1.85 9.45 -4.15
CA ARG A 144 -1.47 10.12 -5.41
C ARG A 144 -0.92 9.16 -6.45
N ALA A 145 -0.12 8.20 -6.01
CA ALA A 145 0.50 7.23 -6.91
C ALA A 145 0.78 5.91 -6.19
N VAL A 146 0.62 4.82 -6.93
CA VAL A 146 1.02 3.48 -6.51
C VAL A 146 1.94 2.92 -7.59
N THR A 147 3.13 2.45 -7.18
CA THR A 147 4.11 1.87 -8.09
C THR A 147 4.35 0.42 -7.70
N SER A 148 4.13 -0.51 -8.62
CA SER A 148 4.53 -1.91 -8.48
C SER A 148 6.04 -2.05 -8.55
N GLY A 149 6.63 -2.91 -7.73
CA GLY A 149 8.08 -3.11 -7.71
C GLY A 149 8.55 -4.21 -6.74
N TYR A 150 9.83 -4.15 -6.42
CA TYR A 150 10.54 -5.18 -5.70
C TYR A 150 11.37 -4.58 -4.57
N ILE A 151 11.41 -5.25 -3.41
CA ILE A 151 12.20 -4.83 -2.25
C ILE A 151 12.61 -6.05 -1.41
N GLY A 152 13.64 -5.93 -0.61
CA GLY A 152 14.05 -6.91 0.40
C GLY A 152 15.08 -7.93 -0.06
N GLY A 153 15.47 -7.93 -1.34
CA GLY A 153 16.53 -8.77 -1.87
C GLY A 153 17.84 -8.02 -2.12
N ASP A 154 18.89 -8.78 -2.44
CA ASP A 154 20.25 -8.26 -2.60
C ASP A 154 20.61 -7.91 -4.05
N VAL A 155 19.79 -8.32 -5.02
CA VAL A 155 20.05 -8.09 -6.45
C VAL A 155 19.69 -6.63 -6.79
N ALA A 156 20.67 -5.88 -7.30
CA ALA A 156 20.43 -4.52 -7.78
C ALA A 156 19.71 -4.53 -9.14
N ARG A 157 18.69 -3.69 -9.30
CA ARG A 157 17.89 -3.58 -10.52
C ARG A 157 17.34 -4.95 -10.99
N PRO A 158 16.64 -5.67 -10.10
CA PRO A 158 16.11 -6.98 -10.45
C PRO A 158 15.07 -6.83 -11.57
N ARG A 159 14.96 -7.85 -12.40
CA ARG A 159 13.90 -7.97 -13.40
C ARG A 159 12.83 -8.93 -12.91
N TYR A 160 11.62 -8.81 -13.45
CA TYR A 160 10.49 -9.69 -13.10
C TYR A 160 10.85 -11.17 -13.13
N ARG A 161 11.51 -11.63 -14.20
CA ARG A 161 11.96 -13.03 -14.33
C ARG A 161 12.86 -13.47 -13.19
N ASP A 162 13.77 -12.59 -12.75
CA ASP A 162 14.73 -12.92 -11.68
C ASP A 162 13.98 -13.04 -10.35
N VAL A 163 13.07 -12.11 -10.05
CA VAL A 163 12.24 -12.13 -8.84
C VAL A 163 11.29 -13.32 -8.86
N GLY A 164 10.61 -13.57 -9.99
CA GLY A 164 9.70 -14.70 -10.20
C GLY A 164 10.36 -16.06 -9.96
N SER A 165 11.69 -16.17 -10.18
CA SER A 165 12.45 -17.39 -9.88
C SER A 165 12.54 -17.70 -8.36
N GLY A 166 12.21 -16.74 -7.50
CA GLY A 166 12.31 -16.84 -6.03
C GLY A 166 13.74 -16.83 -5.47
N LYS A 167 14.77 -16.60 -6.31
CA LYS A 167 16.19 -16.71 -5.90
C LYS A 167 16.83 -15.39 -5.49
N THR A 168 16.17 -14.25 -5.74
CA THR A 168 16.74 -12.92 -5.49
C THR A 168 16.52 -12.39 -4.07
N GLY A 169 15.68 -13.05 -3.28
CA GLY A 169 15.22 -12.54 -1.97
C GLY A 169 14.22 -11.40 -2.04
N HIS A 170 14.05 -10.78 -3.22
CA HIS A 170 13.06 -9.73 -3.43
C HIS A 170 11.63 -10.23 -3.29
N VAL A 171 10.75 -9.32 -2.85
CA VAL A 171 9.31 -9.54 -2.70
C VAL A 171 8.57 -8.55 -3.59
N GLU A 172 7.57 -9.05 -4.32
CA GLU A 172 6.63 -8.17 -5.04
C GLU A 172 5.92 -7.27 -4.06
N SER A 173 6.00 -5.98 -4.31
CA SER A 173 5.50 -4.96 -3.39
C SER A 173 4.92 -3.77 -4.14
N VAL A 174 4.10 -3.00 -3.46
CA VAL A 174 3.59 -1.71 -3.95
C VAL A 174 4.13 -0.57 -3.09
N ARG A 175 4.64 0.46 -3.75
CA ARG A 175 5.05 1.72 -3.14
C ARG A 175 3.94 2.74 -3.33
N VAL A 176 3.38 3.20 -2.22
CA VAL A 176 2.24 4.11 -2.16
C VAL A 176 2.72 5.50 -1.75
N VAL A 177 2.51 6.51 -2.60
CA VAL A 177 2.73 7.93 -2.28
C VAL A 177 1.38 8.54 -1.94
N TYR A 178 1.27 9.14 -0.75
CA TYR A 178 0.02 9.67 -0.24
C TYR A 178 0.18 11.04 0.41
N ASP A 179 -0.86 11.87 0.30
CA ASP A 179 -0.98 13.17 0.96
C ASP A 179 -1.37 12.95 2.43
N ALA A 180 -0.44 13.22 3.35
CA ALA A 180 -0.63 13.02 4.79
C ALA A 180 -1.72 13.92 5.40
N ALA A 181 -2.14 14.99 4.69
CA ALA A 181 -3.27 15.82 5.11
C ALA A 181 -4.63 15.23 4.75
N LYS A 182 -4.70 14.28 3.80
CA LYS A 182 -5.94 13.67 3.31
C LYS A 182 -6.17 12.25 3.80
N THR A 183 -5.10 11.50 3.97
CA THR A 183 -5.17 10.11 4.46
C THR A 183 -4.02 9.85 5.44
N SER A 184 -4.06 8.72 6.15
CA SER A 184 -3.03 8.37 7.13
C SER A 184 -2.45 6.99 6.84
N TYR A 185 -1.28 6.70 7.43
CA TYR A 185 -0.65 5.40 7.34
C TYR A 185 -1.53 4.29 7.93
N GLU A 186 -2.25 4.56 9.03
CA GLU A 186 -3.20 3.62 9.65
C GLU A 186 -4.36 3.30 8.71
N LYS A 187 -4.79 4.28 7.89
CA LYS A 187 -5.80 4.03 6.87
C LYS A 187 -5.27 3.11 5.77
N LEU A 188 -4.02 3.30 5.35
CA LEU A 188 -3.35 2.40 4.41
C LEU A 188 -3.20 0.99 4.99
N LEU A 189 -2.79 0.85 6.27
CA LEU A 189 -2.76 -0.44 6.96
C LEU A 189 -4.13 -1.13 6.98
N SER A 190 -5.19 -0.36 7.23
CA SER A 190 -6.56 -0.88 7.20
C SER A 190 -6.97 -1.41 5.80
N VAL A 191 -6.48 -0.79 4.71
CA VAL A 191 -6.66 -1.31 3.36
C VAL A 191 -5.82 -2.57 3.15
N TYR A 192 -4.53 -2.53 3.55
CA TYR A 192 -3.60 -3.65 3.42
C TYR A 192 -4.13 -4.94 4.03
N TRP A 193 -4.53 -4.90 5.32
CA TRP A 193 -5.04 -6.07 6.04
C TRP A 193 -6.26 -6.70 5.37
N ARG A 194 -7.04 -5.91 4.64
CA ARG A 194 -8.22 -6.38 3.89
C ARG A 194 -7.89 -6.96 2.52
N GLN A 195 -6.63 -7.01 2.14
CA GLN A 195 -6.23 -7.54 0.83
C GLN A 195 -5.46 -8.85 0.91
N ILE A 196 -5.14 -9.33 2.11
CA ILE A 196 -4.23 -10.46 2.30
C ILE A 196 -4.84 -11.57 3.16
N ASP A 197 -4.31 -12.77 2.99
CA ASP A 197 -4.37 -13.82 4.00
C ASP A 197 -3.17 -13.65 4.94
N ALA A 198 -3.42 -13.07 6.11
CA ALA A 198 -2.37 -12.74 7.07
C ALA A 198 -1.78 -13.98 7.77
N THR A 199 -2.37 -15.14 7.59
CA THR A 199 -1.94 -16.40 8.24
C THR A 199 -0.91 -17.18 7.42
N ARG A 200 -0.55 -16.68 6.21
CA ARG A 200 0.42 -17.30 5.31
C ARG A 200 1.71 -16.49 5.25
N ASP A 201 2.84 -17.19 5.11
CA ASP A 201 4.19 -16.63 4.94
C ASP A 201 4.97 -17.23 3.75
N ASP A 202 4.32 -18.09 2.97
CA ASP A 202 4.89 -18.83 1.86
C ASP A 202 4.35 -18.40 0.49
N GLY A 203 3.55 -17.35 0.47
CA GLY A 203 2.85 -16.83 -0.70
C GLY A 203 1.50 -16.23 -0.34
N GLN A 204 0.67 -15.95 -1.35
CA GLN A 204 -0.68 -15.44 -1.17
C GLN A 204 -1.63 -16.08 -2.20
N PHE A 205 -2.71 -16.69 -1.71
CA PHE A 205 -3.74 -17.31 -2.54
C PHE A 205 -3.16 -18.34 -3.51
N VAL A 206 -3.23 -18.08 -4.82
CA VAL A 206 -2.66 -18.97 -5.87
C VAL A 206 -1.18 -18.73 -6.12
N ASP A 207 -0.63 -17.61 -5.64
CA ASP A 207 0.76 -17.24 -5.82
C ASP A 207 1.62 -17.90 -4.75
N ALA A 208 2.35 -18.95 -5.12
CA ALA A 208 3.23 -19.68 -4.24
C ALA A 208 4.68 -19.17 -4.36
N GLY A 209 5.35 -19.07 -3.22
CA GLY A 209 6.76 -18.68 -3.13
C GLY A 209 7.00 -17.45 -2.27
N LYS A 210 8.20 -17.36 -1.70
CA LYS A 210 8.59 -16.28 -0.78
C LYS A 210 8.56 -14.89 -1.42
N GLN A 211 8.68 -14.79 -2.74
CA GLN A 211 8.52 -13.52 -3.48
C GLN A 211 7.11 -12.96 -3.42
N TYR A 212 6.12 -13.74 -2.99
CA TYR A 212 4.72 -13.35 -2.82
C TYR A 212 4.27 -13.31 -1.35
N ARG A 213 5.19 -13.45 -0.40
CA ARG A 213 4.84 -13.39 1.03
C ARG A 213 4.33 -12.02 1.44
N PRO A 214 3.42 -11.92 2.42
CA PRO A 214 2.95 -10.64 2.93
C PRO A 214 3.98 -10.02 3.86
N VAL A 215 4.33 -8.75 3.61
CA VAL A 215 5.28 -7.97 4.43
C VAL A 215 4.81 -6.52 4.51
N ILE A 216 4.95 -5.91 5.68
CA ILE A 216 4.87 -4.47 5.87
C ILE A 216 6.30 -3.93 5.96
N TRP A 217 6.70 -3.15 4.96
CA TRP A 217 8.01 -2.51 4.89
C TRP A 217 7.93 -1.14 5.56
N ALA A 218 8.32 -1.04 6.82
CA ALA A 218 8.29 0.21 7.56
C ALA A 218 9.44 1.13 7.09
N MET A 219 9.10 2.30 6.58
CA MET A 219 10.06 3.26 6.04
C MET A 219 10.66 4.15 7.14
N ASP A 220 10.08 4.14 8.33
CA ASP A 220 10.53 4.83 9.53
C ASP A 220 9.99 4.17 10.81
N ASP A 221 10.47 4.62 11.97
CA ASP A 221 10.07 4.10 13.28
C ASP A 221 8.58 4.36 13.61
N ALA A 222 7.98 5.43 13.10
CA ALA A 222 6.57 5.72 13.34
C ALA A 222 5.69 4.70 12.60
N GLN A 223 6.02 4.41 11.34
CA GLN A 223 5.36 3.36 10.55
C GLN A 223 5.53 1.99 11.19
N LYS A 224 6.74 1.66 11.68
CA LYS A 224 7.00 0.39 12.35
C LYS A 224 6.10 0.21 13.56
N ARG A 225 6.06 1.20 14.46
CA ARG A 225 5.18 1.15 15.65
C ARG A 225 3.70 1.06 15.29
N ALA A 226 3.25 1.82 14.27
CA ALA A 226 1.86 1.78 13.83
C ALA A 226 1.48 0.43 13.23
N ALA A 227 2.38 -0.19 12.44
CA ALA A 227 2.18 -1.50 11.84
C ALA A 227 2.14 -2.61 12.91
N GLU A 228 3.08 -2.62 13.85
CA GLU A 228 3.13 -3.57 14.97
C GLU A 228 1.87 -3.45 15.83
N LYS A 229 1.48 -2.24 16.20
CA LYS A 229 0.24 -1.99 16.96
C LYS A 229 -0.99 -2.51 16.22
N SER A 230 -1.09 -2.23 14.92
CA SER A 230 -2.21 -2.68 14.09
C SER A 230 -2.27 -4.23 14.02
N LYS A 231 -1.11 -4.88 13.90
CA LYS A 231 -1.00 -6.34 13.94
C LYS A 231 -1.47 -6.91 15.28
N GLU A 232 -0.99 -6.36 16.40
CA GLU A 232 -1.38 -6.76 17.76
C GLU A 232 -2.90 -6.61 18.01
N GLU A 233 -3.49 -5.53 17.50
CA GLU A 233 -4.94 -5.29 17.61
C GLU A 233 -5.74 -6.36 16.90
N LEU A 234 -5.32 -6.75 15.68
CA LEU A 234 -5.97 -7.80 14.89
C LEU A 234 -5.77 -9.20 15.50
N GLU A 235 -4.59 -9.48 16.04
CA GLU A 235 -4.31 -10.74 16.78
C GLU A 235 -5.16 -10.84 18.02
N ARG A 236 -5.24 -9.78 18.83
CA ARG A 236 -6.09 -9.74 20.04
C ARG A 236 -7.57 -9.91 19.72
N ALA A 237 -8.02 -9.34 18.60
CA ALA A 237 -9.38 -9.51 18.13
C ALA A 237 -9.63 -10.85 17.43
N ASN A 238 -8.59 -11.66 17.23
CA ASN A 238 -8.63 -12.95 16.53
C ASN A 238 -9.32 -12.89 15.15
N VAL A 239 -9.08 -11.82 14.38
CA VAL A 239 -9.79 -11.54 13.14
C VAL A 239 -9.60 -12.65 12.10
N PHE A 240 -8.41 -13.23 12.03
CA PHE A 240 -8.07 -14.26 11.04
C PHE A 240 -8.25 -15.70 11.55
N GLY A 241 -8.62 -15.90 12.81
CA GLY A 241 -8.81 -17.22 13.41
C GLY A 241 -7.52 -18.05 13.58
N ALA A 242 -6.35 -17.48 13.23
CA ALA A 242 -5.03 -18.11 13.34
C ALA A 242 -3.96 -17.03 13.54
N PRO A 243 -2.73 -17.40 13.98
CA PRO A 243 -1.64 -16.44 14.19
C PRO A 243 -1.28 -15.68 12.92
N ILE A 244 -1.05 -14.38 13.06
CA ILE A 244 -0.63 -13.51 11.96
C ILE A 244 0.86 -13.73 11.69
N LYS A 245 1.19 -14.13 10.45
CA LYS A 245 2.55 -14.39 9.98
C LYS A 245 3.17 -13.23 9.21
N VAL A 246 2.43 -12.14 9.03
CA VAL A 246 2.95 -10.93 8.37
C VAL A 246 4.13 -10.39 9.13
N GLU A 247 5.25 -10.20 8.43
CA GLU A 247 6.43 -9.56 8.97
C GLU A 247 6.29 -8.03 8.91
N VAL A 248 6.75 -7.33 9.97
CA VAL A 248 6.98 -5.88 9.96
C VAL A 248 8.48 -5.65 9.94
N VAL A 249 9.00 -5.23 8.81
CA VAL A 249 10.44 -5.11 8.54
C VAL A 249 10.83 -3.65 8.50
N ASP A 250 11.90 -3.27 9.21
CA ASP A 250 12.53 -1.96 9.04
C ASP A 250 13.17 -1.88 7.64
N ALA A 251 12.58 -1.08 6.77
CA ALA A 251 13.02 -0.87 5.40
C ALA A 251 13.60 0.53 5.16
N SER A 252 13.89 1.30 6.22
CA SER A 252 14.40 2.68 6.15
C SER A 252 15.68 2.83 5.33
N ARG A 253 16.47 1.75 5.20
CA ARG A 253 17.71 1.70 4.41
C ARG A 253 17.63 0.80 3.19
N MET A 254 16.48 0.21 2.91
CA MET A 254 16.30 -0.69 1.77
C MET A 254 15.93 0.10 0.51
N THR A 255 16.36 -0.39 -0.64
CA THR A 255 16.01 0.19 -1.93
C THR A 255 14.77 -0.49 -2.48
N PHE A 256 13.77 0.31 -2.82
CA PHE A 256 12.64 -0.13 -3.62
C PHE A 256 13.00 0.00 -5.11
N TRP A 257 12.91 -1.09 -5.84
CA TRP A 257 13.15 -1.16 -7.27
C TRP A 257 11.82 -1.18 -8.00
N PRO A 258 11.51 -0.18 -8.84
CA PRO A 258 10.27 -0.19 -9.61
C PRO A 258 10.28 -1.35 -10.61
N ALA A 259 9.16 -2.02 -10.74
CA ALA A 259 8.96 -3.03 -11.78
C ALA A 259 8.83 -2.36 -13.16
N GLU A 260 8.91 -3.17 -14.18
CA GLU A 260 8.82 -2.78 -15.57
C GLU A 260 7.50 -2.05 -15.88
N ARG A 261 7.48 -1.18 -16.89
CA ARG A 261 6.34 -0.31 -17.20
C ARG A 261 5.06 -1.07 -17.52
N TYR A 262 5.17 -2.26 -18.10
CA TYR A 262 3.99 -3.09 -18.40
C TYR A 262 3.28 -3.62 -17.14
N HIS A 263 3.94 -3.67 -15.99
CA HIS A 263 3.33 -4.03 -14.71
C HIS A 263 2.57 -2.89 -14.05
N GLN A 264 2.86 -1.64 -14.41
CA GLN A 264 2.21 -0.49 -13.82
C GLN A 264 0.78 -0.33 -14.37
N ASP A 265 -0.18 -0.01 -13.50
CA ASP A 265 -1.60 0.16 -13.83
C ASP A 265 -2.19 -1.07 -14.55
N TYR A 266 -1.70 -2.28 -14.23
CA TYR A 266 -2.06 -3.49 -14.97
C TYR A 266 -3.57 -3.73 -15.02
N TYR A 267 -4.29 -3.45 -13.94
CA TYR A 267 -5.74 -3.60 -13.86
C TYR A 267 -6.50 -2.64 -14.80
N LEU A 268 -5.90 -1.51 -15.18
CA LEU A 268 -6.42 -0.56 -16.15
C LEU A 268 -6.03 -0.93 -17.59
N LYS A 269 -4.79 -1.34 -17.79
CA LYS A 269 -4.25 -1.74 -19.10
C LYS A 269 -4.84 -3.07 -19.58
N ASN A 270 -5.09 -4.01 -18.66
CA ASN A 270 -5.54 -5.37 -18.93
C ASN A 270 -6.77 -5.78 -18.09
N PRO A 271 -7.91 -5.07 -18.18
CA PRO A 271 -9.02 -5.20 -17.23
C PRO A 271 -9.67 -6.59 -17.22
N ASN A 272 -9.77 -7.24 -18.39
CA ASN A 272 -10.37 -8.57 -18.49
C ASN A 272 -9.48 -9.65 -17.89
N ARG A 273 -8.17 -9.60 -18.14
CA ARG A 273 -7.19 -10.53 -17.58
C ARG A 273 -7.07 -10.35 -16.07
N TYR A 274 -7.00 -9.10 -15.61
CA TYR A 274 -6.96 -8.78 -14.18
C TYR A 274 -8.19 -9.32 -13.46
N ARG A 275 -9.40 -9.08 -13.98
CA ARG A 275 -10.64 -9.59 -13.38
C ARG A 275 -10.67 -11.11 -13.31
N PHE A 276 -10.28 -11.76 -14.39
CA PHE A 276 -10.19 -13.21 -14.42
C PHE A 276 -9.19 -13.75 -13.39
N TYR A 277 -7.96 -13.23 -13.40
CA TYR A 277 -6.91 -13.63 -12.46
C TYR A 277 -7.35 -13.41 -11.00
N ARG A 278 -7.90 -12.25 -10.68
CA ARG A 278 -8.38 -11.94 -9.34
C ARG A 278 -9.51 -12.86 -8.89
N ALA A 279 -10.44 -13.19 -9.78
CA ALA A 279 -11.54 -14.12 -9.48
C ALA A 279 -11.05 -15.54 -9.21
N VAL A 280 -10.15 -16.08 -10.08
CA VAL A 280 -9.63 -17.46 -9.89
C VAL A 280 -8.64 -17.57 -8.73
N SER A 281 -8.06 -16.46 -8.27
CA SER A 281 -7.16 -16.46 -7.12
C SER A 281 -7.87 -16.80 -5.79
N GLY A 282 -9.19 -16.65 -5.71
CA GLY A 282 -9.96 -16.83 -4.48
C GLY A 282 -9.80 -15.70 -3.46
N ARG A 283 -9.06 -14.63 -3.82
CA ARG A 283 -8.77 -13.49 -2.92
C ARG A 283 -10.05 -12.80 -2.45
N ASP A 284 -10.96 -12.48 -3.36
CA ASP A 284 -12.18 -11.74 -3.02
C ASP A 284 -13.14 -12.58 -2.16
N GLU A 285 -13.16 -13.89 -2.34
CA GLU A 285 -13.92 -14.82 -1.52
C GLU A 285 -13.38 -14.90 -0.10
N TYR A 286 -12.06 -15.00 0.03
CA TYR A 286 -11.40 -14.98 1.33
C TYR A 286 -11.66 -13.65 2.08
N ILE A 287 -11.46 -12.51 1.40
CA ILE A 287 -11.73 -11.18 1.96
C ILE A 287 -13.16 -11.08 2.46
N ALA A 288 -14.14 -11.51 1.66
CA ALA A 288 -15.54 -11.52 2.06
C ALA A 288 -15.80 -12.39 3.27
N SER A 289 -15.17 -13.57 3.37
CA SER A 289 -15.33 -14.48 4.50
C SER A 289 -14.77 -13.94 5.81
N VAL A 290 -13.63 -13.24 5.77
CA VAL A 290 -12.96 -12.69 6.97
C VAL A 290 -13.62 -11.39 7.42
N TRP A 291 -13.98 -10.51 6.48
CA TRP A 291 -14.41 -9.14 6.78
C TRP A 291 -15.92 -8.90 6.67
N GLY A 292 -16.71 -9.92 6.33
CA GLY A 292 -18.17 -9.81 6.19
C GLY A 292 -18.62 -8.82 5.11
N ILE A 293 -17.81 -8.64 4.06
CA ILE A 293 -18.11 -7.72 2.97
C ILE A 293 -19.02 -8.44 1.98
N GLU A 294 -20.31 -8.08 1.93
CA GLU A 294 -21.22 -8.58 0.91
C GLU A 294 -20.70 -8.20 -0.48
N ARG A 295 -20.73 -9.15 -1.41
CA ARG A 295 -20.37 -8.90 -2.82
C ARG A 295 -21.36 -7.89 -3.38
N SER A 296 -20.90 -6.74 -3.81
CA SER A 296 -21.69 -5.93 -4.74
C SER A 296 -21.77 -6.69 -6.06
N SER A 297 -22.94 -7.28 -6.29
CA SER A 297 -23.34 -7.96 -7.52
C SER A 297 -23.27 -7.02 -8.75
#